data_c4125bb0b3c8517931b2cdf885cb597a
#
_entry.id   c4125bb0b3c8517931b2cdf885cb597a
#
_cell.length_a   1.000
_cell.length_b   1.000
_cell.length_c   1.000
_cell.angle_alpha   90.00
_cell.angle_beta   90.00
_cell.angle_gamma   90.00
#
_symmetry.space_group_name_H-M   'P 1'
#
loop_
_entity.id
_entity.type
_entity.pdbx_description
1 polymer ?
#
loop_
_entity_poly.entity_id
_entity_poly.type
_entity_poly.pdbx_seq_one_letter_code
_entity_poly.pdbx_strand_id
1 'polypeptide(L)'
;MAENTYAQDCSFLNQHTEVLELIGEGEARVAVAPQFQGRVMTSTLEGGAESFGWINRRFISAARTDPVFNNYGGEDRFWLGPEAGQFGLWFARGQPFDMAHWKTPAGFSAGAFSVASKGKTSVAMEREFEVANYSGTTFRCGLKRVISLIPRDRAAKSLGVALDGQIRMVGFESANTLTNVGANDWTRAGGLVSIWILGMFKPLPRGWVIVPFRPGSEKTFGPRATTDYFGPIPADRCRVADDHLLLTCDGKRRGKIGVSPARARDVLGSFDASSSILTVVQFNLPADAARRPWVNSLWKIQDAPFAGDVVNSYNDGEEKPGAGQLGPFYELETSSPAAELAKGQKITHVHRTFHFAGPREAIGQLAKAILGVDPTITG
;
A
#
# COMPACT_ATOMS: atom_id res chain seq x y z
N MET A 1 12.71 19.52 11.86
CA MET A 1 11.73 19.48 12.97
C MET A 1 11.80 18.07 13.55
N ALA A 2 11.71 17.93 14.88
CA ALA A 2 11.62 16.61 15.48
C ALA A 2 10.37 15.89 14.94
N GLU A 3 10.51 14.60 14.63
CA GLU A 3 9.37 13.80 14.20
C GLU A 3 8.38 13.62 15.36
N ASN A 4 7.08 13.61 15.05
CA ASN A 4 6.06 13.36 16.05
C ASN A 4 6.15 11.91 16.55
N THR A 5 5.97 11.75 17.87
CA THR A 5 5.82 10.43 18.48
C THR A 5 4.44 9.84 18.19
N TYR A 6 4.29 8.54 18.37
CA TYR A 6 2.99 7.83 18.26
C TYR A 6 1.92 8.47 19.16
N ALA A 7 2.26 8.78 20.42
CA ALA A 7 1.34 9.41 21.36
C ALA A 7 0.88 10.81 20.87
N GLN A 8 1.79 11.60 20.27
CA GLN A 8 1.46 12.90 19.70
C GLN A 8 0.57 12.78 18.46
N ASP A 9 0.80 11.76 17.62
CA ASP A 9 -0.03 11.49 16.46
C ASP A 9 -1.43 10.99 16.85
N CYS A 10 -1.54 10.08 17.83
CA CYS A 10 -2.83 9.64 18.38
C CYS A 10 -3.59 10.78 19.06
N SER A 11 -2.91 11.60 19.86
CA SER A 11 -3.52 12.78 20.49
C SER A 11 -4.08 13.76 19.45
N PHE A 12 -3.33 14.01 18.38
CA PHE A 12 -3.80 14.83 17.27
C PHE A 12 -5.00 14.21 16.56
N LEU A 13 -4.93 12.92 16.22
CA LEU A 13 -6.01 12.24 15.51
C LEU A 13 -7.31 12.23 16.34
N ASN A 14 -7.23 11.98 17.65
CA ASN A 14 -8.39 11.97 18.54
C ASN A 14 -9.11 13.32 18.69
N GLN A 15 -8.46 14.43 18.28
CA GLN A 15 -9.11 15.74 18.21
C GLN A 15 -10.00 15.89 16.95
N HIS A 16 -9.82 14.99 15.95
CA HIS A 16 -10.47 15.11 14.64
C HIS A 16 -11.28 13.89 14.23
N THR A 17 -11.01 12.71 14.82
CA THR A 17 -11.68 11.46 14.49
C THR A 17 -11.58 10.49 15.65
N GLU A 18 -12.43 9.47 15.69
CA GLU A 18 -12.27 8.35 16.61
C GLU A 18 -11.06 7.51 16.19
N VAL A 19 -10.16 7.21 17.13
CA VAL A 19 -9.03 6.29 16.95
C VAL A 19 -9.26 5.03 17.77
N LEU A 20 -9.25 3.89 17.11
CA LEU A 20 -9.26 2.58 17.73
C LEU A 20 -7.82 2.08 17.85
N GLU A 21 -7.28 2.03 19.06
CA GLU A 21 -5.97 1.45 19.30
C GLU A 21 -6.07 -0.06 19.47
N LEU A 22 -5.23 -0.78 18.73
CA LEU A 22 -4.94 -2.20 18.94
C LEU A 22 -3.62 -2.31 19.69
N ILE A 23 -3.57 -3.14 20.75
CA ILE A 23 -2.44 -3.25 21.66
C ILE A 23 -1.96 -4.69 21.69
N GLY A 24 -0.71 -4.89 21.26
CA GLY A 24 -0.04 -6.19 21.18
C GLY A 24 0.94 -6.46 22.32
N GLU A 25 1.84 -7.40 22.05
CA GLU A 25 2.93 -7.74 22.96
C GLU A 25 3.88 -6.57 23.12
N GLY A 26 4.49 -6.42 24.31
CA GLY A 26 5.45 -5.37 24.58
C GLY A 26 4.94 -3.94 24.36
N GLU A 27 3.61 -3.73 24.40
CA GLU A 27 2.97 -2.44 24.13
C GLU A 27 3.13 -1.94 22.68
N ALA A 28 3.44 -2.83 21.72
CA ALA A 28 3.33 -2.51 20.31
C ALA A 28 1.89 -2.10 19.98
N ARG A 29 1.68 -1.00 19.25
CA ARG A 29 0.35 -0.43 19.02
C ARG A 29 0.10 -0.08 17.56
N VAL A 30 -1.16 -0.13 17.18
CA VAL A 30 -1.66 0.26 15.85
C VAL A 30 -2.90 1.13 16.02
N ALA A 31 -2.91 2.30 15.41
CA ALA A 31 -4.00 3.27 15.44
C ALA A 31 -4.87 3.14 14.17
N VAL A 32 -6.13 2.76 14.33
CA VAL A 32 -7.09 2.58 13.23
C VAL A 32 -8.16 3.67 13.31
N ALA A 33 -8.48 4.30 12.17
CA ALA A 33 -9.50 5.35 12.06
C ALA A 33 -10.67 4.90 11.17
N PRO A 34 -11.78 4.41 11.73
CA PRO A 34 -12.95 3.97 10.95
C PRO A 34 -13.55 5.08 10.08
N GLN A 35 -13.60 6.33 10.57
CA GLN A 35 -14.11 7.48 9.83
C GLN A 35 -13.24 7.87 8.64
N PHE A 36 -11.95 7.50 8.65
CA PHE A 36 -11.03 7.67 7.54
C PHE A 36 -10.91 6.37 6.71
N GLN A 37 -12.03 5.73 6.43
CA GLN A 37 -12.17 4.51 5.62
C GLN A 37 -11.40 3.30 6.22
N GLY A 38 -11.41 3.18 7.55
CA GLY A 38 -10.78 2.05 8.24
C GLY A 38 -9.26 1.98 8.03
N ARG A 39 -8.60 3.12 7.81
CA ARG A 39 -7.13 3.18 7.63
C ARG A 39 -6.41 2.82 8.92
N VAL A 40 -5.27 2.13 8.77
CA VAL A 40 -4.24 2.18 9.79
C VAL A 40 -3.52 3.53 9.61
N MET A 41 -3.66 4.42 10.57
CA MET A 41 -3.07 5.76 10.49
C MET A 41 -1.59 5.74 10.83
N THR A 42 -1.22 5.05 11.90
CA THR A 42 0.17 4.86 12.32
C THR A 42 0.31 3.70 13.30
N SER A 43 1.54 3.26 13.49
CA SER A 43 1.91 2.20 14.44
C SER A 43 3.17 2.58 15.23
N THR A 44 3.44 1.84 16.31
CA THR A 44 4.67 1.97 17.09
C THR A 44 5.18 0.62 17.55
N LEU A 45 6.51 0.52 17.69
CA LEU A 45 7.22 -0.68 18.14
C LEU A 45 6.94 -1.01 19.61
N GLU A 46 7.31 -2.21 20.01
CA GLU A 46 7.38 -2.65 21.42
C GLU A 46 8.12 -1.61 22.27
N GLY A 47 7.46 -1.05 23.29
CA GLY A 47 8.01 -0.01 24.16
C GLY A 47 8.51 1.25 23.44
N GLY A 48 8.12 1.43 22.18
CA GLY A 48 8.60 2.53 21.34
C GLY A 48 7.77 3.80 21.43
N ALA A 49 8.34 4.87 20.88
CA ALA A 49 7.66 6.14 20.71
C ALA A 49 7.57 6.53 19.23
N GLU A 50 8.16 5.74 18.35
CA GLU A 50 8.21 5.95 16.91
C GLU A 50 6.78 5.98 16.34
N SER A 51 6.58 6.73 15.27
CA SER A 51 5.33 6.79 14.51
C SER A 51 5.67 6.68 13.04
N PHE A 52 5.22 5.61 12.38
CA PHE A 52 5.69 5.26 11.03
C PHE A 52 4.82 5.82 9.92
N GLY A 53 3.52 5.95 10.16
CA GLY A 53 2.58 6.47 9.17
C GLY A 53 2.82 7.95 8.85
N TRP A 54 2.79 8.28 7.56
CA TRP A 54 2.65 9.68 7.18
C TRP A 54 1.20 10.13 7.42
N ILE A 55 1.02 11.20 8.19
CA ILE A 55 -0.29 11.77 8.54
C ILE A 55 -0.36 13.19 8.00
N ASN A 56 -1.34 13.47 7.14
CA ASN A 56 -1.56 14.82 6.61
C ASN A 56 -2.29 15.70 7.62
N ARG A 57 -1.56 16.16 8.64
CA ARG A 57 -2.11 17.01 9.70
C ARG A 57 -2.78 18.27 9.16
N ARG A 58 -2.21 18.89 8.11
CA ARG A 58 -2.79 20.09 7.49
C ARG A 58 -4.17 19.80 6.90
N PHE A 59 -4.32 18.70 6.18
CA PHE A 59 -5.58 18.30 5.57
C PHE A 59 -6.63 17.94 6.65
N ILE A 60 -6.22 17.15 7.65
CA ILE A 60 -7.10 16.71 8.75
C ILE A 60 -7.57 17.91 9.59
N SER A 61 -6.68 18.83 9.96
CA SER A 61 -7.01 20.04 10.74
C SER A 61 -7.96 20.98 9.99
N ALA A 62 -8.00 20.94 8.67
CA ALA A 62 -8.94 21.74 7.88
C ALA A 62 -10.39 21.29 8.05
N ALA A 63 -10.63 20.12 8.68
CA ALA A 63 -11.94 19.54 8.98
C ALA A 63 -12.93 19.56 7.79
N ARG A 64 -12.40 19.41 6.58
CA ARG A 64 -13.16 19.42 5.32
C ARG A 64 -12.91 18.14 4.53
N THR A 65 -13.87 17.77 3.71
CA THR A 65 -13.68 16.78 2.66
C THR A 65 -13.22 17.46 1.39
N ASP A 66 -12.38 16.78 0.62
CA ASP A 66 -11.98 17.20 -0.72
C ASP A 66 -12.73 16.35 -1.74
N PRO A 67 -13.41 16.95 -2.72
CA PRO A 67 -14.17 16.22 -3.72
C PRO A 67 -13.28 15.42 -4.69
N VAL A 68 -11.97 15.72 -4.75
CA VAL A 68 -11.00 15.03 -5.59
C VAL A 68 -10.28 13.93 -4.81
N PHE A 69 -9.70 14.28 -3.65
CA PHE A 69 -8.91 13.34 -2.88
C PHE A 69 -8.87 13.67 -1.37
N ASN A 70 -9.43 12.81 -0.56
CA ASN A 70 -9.31 12.89 0.90
C ASN A 70 -7.96 12.33 1.36
N ASN A 71 -6.93 13.14 1.29
CA ASN A 71 -5.55 12.76 1.55
C ASN A 71 -5.23 12.78 3.06
N TYR A 72 -5.77 11.84 3.83
CA TYR A 72 -5.51 11.74 5.27
C TYR A 72 -4.13 11.16 5.61
N GLY A 73 -3.49 10.42 4.69
CA GLY A 73 -2.30 9.60 4.96
C GLY A 73 -2.66 8.21 5.46
N GLY A 74 -1.77 7.57 6.22
CA GLY A 74 -1.95 6.28 6.87
C GLY A 74 -1.14 5.14 6.25
N GLU A 75 -0.66 4.23 7.11
CA GLU A 75 0.20 3.09 6.75
C GLU A 75 -0.50 1.99 5.95
N ASP A 76 -1.83 1.96 5.96
CA ASP A 76 -2.59 0.97 5.21
C ASP A 76 -3.96 1.57 4.84
N ARG A 77 -4.15 1.77 3.54
CA ARG A 77 -5.33 2.37 2.93
C ARG A 77 -5.90 1.42 1.90
N PHE A 78 -7.20 1.17 1.98
CA PHE A 78 -7.92 0.36 1.00
C PHE A 78 -8.39 1.20 -0.18
N TRP A 79 -8.04 0.76 -1.37
CA TRP A 79 -8.59 1.23 -2.64
C TRP A 79 -8.94 0.05 -3.55
N LEU A 80 -9.57 0.36 -4.68
CA LEU A 80 -9.75 -0.57 -5.79
C LEU A 80 -9.03 -0.05 -7.02
N GLY A 81 -8.36 -0.95 -7.75
CA GLY A 81 -7.85 -0.71 -9.11
C GLY A 81 -8.81 -1.26 -10.19
N PRO A 82 -8.60 -0.90 -11.47
CA PRO A 82 -7.52 -0.07 -11.99
C PRO A 82 -7.77 1.43 -11.82
N GLU A 83 -6.69 2.20 -11.75
CA GLU A 83 -6.78 3.66 -11.64
C GLU A 83 -7.28 4.28 -12.95
N ALA A 84 -6.71 3.92 -14.08
CA ALA A 84 -7.03 4.47 -15.39
C ALA A 84 -7.19 3.38 -16.47
N GLY A 85 -7.25 3.79 -17.74
CA GLY A 85 -7.57 2.94 -18.88
C GLY A 85 -9.07 2.77 -19.07
N GLN A 86 -9.46 1.95 -20.05
CA GLN A 86 -10.87 1.75 -20.41
C GLN A 86 -11.74 1.19 -19.29
N PHE A 87 -11.14 0.63 -18.25
CA PHE A 87 -11.83 0.12 -17.06
C PHE A 87 -11.46 0.86 -15.78
N GLY A 88 -10.75 1.99 -15.91
CA GLY A 88 -10.30 2.82 -14.78
C GLY A 88 -11.46 3.36 -13.95
N LEU A 89 -11.23 3.52 -12.65
CA LEU A 89 -12.23 3.97 -11.69
C LEU A 89 -12.12 5.47 -11.36
N TRP A 90 -10.95 6.10 -11.63
CA TRP A 90 -10.65 7.49 -11.22
C TRP A 90 -11.04 8.55 -12.25
N PHE A 91 -11.45 8.13 -13.45
CA PHE A 91 -11.78 9.05 -14.53
C PHE A 91 -13.22 8.85 -14.99
N ALA A 92 -13.98 9.92 -15.10
CA ALA A 92 -15.31 9.85 -15.65
C ALA A 92 -15.24 9.48 -17.15
N ARG A 93 -16.25 8.80 -17.63
CA ARG A 93 -16.34 8.37 -19.04
C ARG A 93 -16.11 9.53 -20.01
N GLY A 94 -15.21 9.33 -20.97
CA GLY A 94 -14.88 10.30 -22.01
C GLY A 94 -13.91 11.40 -21.59
N GLN A 95 -13.48 11.44 -20.33
CA GLN A 95 -12.49 12.40 -19.89
C GLN A 95 -11.05 11.98 -20.22
N PRO A 96 -10.12 12.93 -20.45
CA PRO A 96 -8.70 12.64 -20.61
C PRO A 96 -8.11 12.01 -19.33
N PHE A 97 -7.05 11.20 -19.50
CA PHE A 97 -6.30 10.63 -18.39
C PHE A 97 -5.18 11.59 -17.95
N ASP A 98 -5.54 12.65 -17.24
CA ASP A 98 -4.64 13.67 -16.71
C ASP A 98 -5.03 14.08 -15.28
N MET A 99 -4.15 14.79 -14.58
CA MET A 99 -4.38 15.21 -13.19
C MET A 99 -5.59 16.14 -13.00
N ALA A 100 -6.02 16.88 -14.03
CA ALA A 100 -7.17 17.78 -13.92
C ALA A 100 -8.50 17.02 -13.85
N HIS A 101 -8.53 15.79 -14.39
CA HIS A 101 -9.71 14.92 -14.44
C HIS A 101 -9.62 13.74 -13.47
N TRP A 102 -8.48 13.57 -12.80
CA TRP A 102 -8.28 12.52 -11.80
C TRP A 102 -9.10 12.79 -10.54
N LYS A 103 -9.89 11.83 -10.12
CA LYS A 103 -10.74 11.93 -8.94
C LYS A 103 -10.91 10.58 -8.27
N THR A 104 -10.63 10.50 -6.98
CA THR A 104 -10.81 9.28 -6.21
C THR A 104 -12.29 8.94 -6.07
N PRO A 105 -12.73 7.71 -6.39
CA PRO A 105 -14.11 7.28 -6.22
C PRO A 105 -14.61 7.40 -4.77
N ALA A 106 -15.73 8.08 -4.57
CA ALA A 106 -16.29 8.32 -3.24
C ALA A 106 -16.64 7.02 -2.49
N GLY A 107 -16.95 5.95 -3.22
CA GLY A 107 -17.33 4.66 -2.63
C GLY A 107 -16.33 4.13 -1.60
N PHE A 108 -15.04 4.27 -1.86
CA PHE A 108 -13.99 3.82 -0.94
C PHE A 108 -13.07 4.93 -0.44
N SER A 109 -13.27 6.19 -0.82
CA SER A 109 -12.45 7.32 -0.40
C SER A 109 -13.17 8.35 0.47
N ALA A 110 -14.45 8.17 0.72
CA ALA A 110 -15.26 9.06 1.56
C ALA A 110 -16.18 8.27 2.48
N GLY A 111 -16.54 8.88 3.61
CA GLY A 111 -17.42 8.32 4.64
C GLY A 111 -16.76 7.25 5.51
N ALA A 112 -17.39 6.90 6.61
CA ALA A 112 -16.88 5.95 7.59
C ALA A 112 -17.09 4.50 7.16
N PHE A 113 -16.24 3.59 7.66
CA PHE A 113 -16.50 2.15 7.67
C PHE A 113 -17.16 1.78 9.03
N SER A 114 -18.21 0.98 9.00
CA SER A 114 -18.90 0.55 10.20
C SER A 114 -18.07 -0.49 10.96
N VAL A 115 -17.89 -0.30 12.25
CA VAL A 115 -17.20 -1.27 13.12
C VAL A 115 -18.14 -2.42 13.42
N ALA A 116 -17.83 -3.61 12.90
CA ALA A 116 -18.61 -4.83 13.15
C ALA A 116 -18.19 -5.53 14.44
N SER A 117 -16.90 -5.50 14.77
CA SER A 117 -16.38 -6.01 16.05
C SER A 117 -15.01 -5.36 16.37
N LYS A 118 -14.71 -5.23 17.68
CA LYS A 118 -13.44 -4.74 18.20
C LYS A 118 -12.98 -5.60 19.36
N GLY A 119 -11.74 -6.07 19.30
CA GLY A 119 -11.00 -6.69 20.39
C GLY A 119 -9.76 -5.88 20.78
N LYS A 120 -8.92 -6.43 21.66
CA LYS A 120 -7.66 -5.81 22.07
C LYS A 120 -6.65 -5.75 20.92
N THR A 121 -6.59 -6.80 20.09
CA THR A 121 -5.58 -6.98 19.03
C THR A 121 -6.16 -6.97 17.63
N SER A 122 -7.48 -6.78 17.46
CA SER A 122 -8.10 -6.77 16.14
C SER A 122 -9.37 -5.93 16.09
N VAL A 123 -9.69 -5.43 14.91
CA VAL A 123 -10.94 -4.75 14.60
C VAL A 123 -11.45 -5.22 13.23
N ALA A 124 -12.73 -5.52 13.13
CA ALA A 124 -13.41 -5.82 11.88
C ALA A 124 -14.34 -4.65 11.51
N MET A 125 -14.25 -4.22 10.26
CA MET A 125 -15.03 -3.11 9.72
C MET A 125 -15.67 -3.54 8.40
N GLU A 126 -16.83 -2.99 8.10
CA GLU A 126 -17.61 -3.35 6.92
C GLU A 126 -18.16 -2.10 6.24
N ARG A 127 -18.37 -2.20 4.93
CA ARG A 127 -19.02 -1.18 4.14
C ARG A 127 -19.58 -1.78 2.84
N GLU A 128 -20.75 -1.33 2.43
CA GLU A 128 -21.23 -1.47 1.06
C GLU A 128 -21.09 -0.15 0.31
N PHE A 129 -20.71 -0.22 -0.96
CA PHE A 129 -20.59 0.95 -1.82
C PHE A 129 -20.69 0.56 -3.30
N GLU A 130 -20.86 1.57 -4.12
CA GLU A 130 -20.92 1.42 -5.58
C GLU A 130 -19.82 2.24 -6.24
N VAL A 131 -19.22 1.69 -7.29
CA VAL A 131 -18.27 2.40 -8.16
C VAL A 131 -18.57 2.09 -9.62
N ALA A 132 -18.41 3.06 -10.50
CA ALA A 132 -18.51 2.88 -11.95
C ALA A 132 -17.13 3.04 -12.58
N ASN A 133 -16.82 2.22 -13.60
CA ASN A 133 -15.60 2.36 -14.35
C ASN A 133 -15.79 3.29 -15.58
N TYR A 134 -14.69 3.62 -16.25
CA TYR A 134 -14.67 4.49 -17.43
C TYR A 134 -15.56 4.01 -18.57
N SER A 135 -15.73 2.68 -18.75
CA SER A 135 -16.65 2.11 -19.74
C SER A 135 -18.12 2.17 -19.34
N GLY A 136 -18.43 2.56 -18.09
CA GLY A 136 -19.78 2.70 -17.56
C GLY A 136 -20.32 1.45 -16.85
N THR A 137 -19.50 0.42 -16.62
CA THR A 137 -19.89 -0.73 -15.78
C THR A 137 -19.91 -0.32 -14.32
N THR A 138 -20.99 -0.62 -13.62
CA THR A 138 -21.17 -0.35 -12.19
C THR A 138 -20.91 -1.62 -11.38
N PHE A 139 -20.07 -1.50 -10.36
CA PHE A 139 -19.75 -2.57 -9.40
C PHE A 139 -20.39 -2.23 -8.06
N ARG A 140 -21.26 -3.09 -7.56
CA ARG A 140 -21.81 -3.00 -6.23
C ARG A 140 -21.01 -3.92 -5.31
N CYS A 141 -20.26 -3.30 -4.40
CA CYS A 141 -19.22 -3.91 -3.60
C CYS A 141 -19.63 -4.03 -2.14
N GLY A 142 -19.54 -5.23 -1.57
CA GLY A 142 -19.52 -5.43 -0.12
C GLY A 142 -18.06 -5.60 0.33
N LEU A 143 -17.59 -4.77 1.23
CA LEU A 143 -16.24 -4.83 1.79
C LEU A 143 -16.31 -5.26 3.25
N LYS A 144 -15.51 -6.28 3.61
CA LYS A 144 -15.12 -6.59 4.98
C LYS A 144 -13.62 -6.43 5.12
N ARG A 145 -13.20 -5.59 6.06
CA ARG A 145 -11.81 -5.27 6.35
C ARG A 145 -11.49 -5.61 7.80
N VAL A 146 -10.54 -6.51 8.03
CA VAL A 146 -10.08 -6.90 9.37
C VAL A 146 -8.64 -6.46 9.53
N ILE A 147 -8.38 -5.60 10.51
CA ILE A 147 -7.02 -5.24 10.92
C ILE A 147 -6.69 -6.03 12.18
N SER A 148 -5.55 -6.73 12.19
CA SER A 148 -5.11 -7.54 13.31
C SER A 148 -3.62 -7.36 13.55
N LEU A 149 -3.21 -7.24 14.82
CA LEU A 149 -1.81 -7.32 15.21
C LEU A 149 -1.25 -8.73 14.96
N ILE A 150 0.02 -8.78 14.58
CA ILE A 150 0.75 -10.02 14.33
C ILE A 150 1.73 -10.24 15.49
N PRO A 151 1.57 -11.31 16.29
CA PRO A 151 2.53 -11.68 17.34
C PRO A 151 3.92 -11.98 16.74
N ARG A 152 4.95 -11.83 17.56
CA ARG A 152 6.35 -11.97 17.16
C ARG A 152 6.69 -13.33 16.55
N ASP A 153 6.19 -14.40 17.13
CA ASP A 153 6.38 -15.77 16.65
C ASP A 153 5.71 -15.98 15.27
N ARG A 154 4.52 -15.43 15.08
CA ARG A 154 3.82 -15.45 13.79
C ARG A 154 4.54 -14.61 12.73
N ALA A 155 5.09 -13.45 13.11
CA ALA A 155 5.91 -12.63 12.20
C ALA A 155 7.16 -13.38 11.74
N ALA A 156 7.92 -13.97 12.68
CA ALA A 156 9.11 -14.79 12.40
C ALA A 156 8.78 -15.93 11.44
N LYS A 157 7.70 -16.67 11.72
CA LYS A 157 7.23 -17.79 10.89
C LYS A 157 6.81 -17.33 9.49
N SER A 158 6.04 -16.24 9.36
CA SER A 158 5.52 -15.78 8.07
C SER A 158 6.62 -15.23 7.17
N LEU A 159 7.64 -14.60 7.75
CA LEU A 159 8.80 -14.05 7.03
C LEU A 159 9.93 -15.08 6.85
N GLY A 160 9.84 -16.25 7.50
CA GLY A 160 10.86 -17.29 7.40
C GLY A 160 12.21 -16.93 8.04
N VAL A 161 12.19 -16.11 9.11
CA VAL A 161 13.39 -15.60 9.78
C VAL A 161 13.34 -15.83 11.28
N ALA A 162 14.51 -15.84 11.93
CA ALA A 162 14.60 -15.71 13.37
C ALA A 162 14.64 -14.23 13.75
N LEU A 163 13.90 -13.85 14.77
CA LEU A 163 13.93 -12.48 15.32
C LEU A 163 14.72 -12.49 16.62
N ASP A 164 15.91 -11.89 16.59
CA ASP A 164 16.75 -11.69 17.78
C ASP A 164 16.00 -10.85 18.84
N GLY A 165 16.24 -11.13 20.12
CA GLY A 165 15.62 -10.42 21.24
C GLY A 165 15.96 -8.93 21.31
N GLN A 166 17.03 -8.47 20.63
CA GLN A 166 17.39 -7.06 20.53
C GLN A 166 16.59 -6.30 19.45
N ILE A 167 15.89 -7.01 18.57
CA ILE A 167 15.06 -6.42 17.52
C ILE A 167 13.67 -6.16 18.10
N ARG A 168 13.27 -4.90 18.20
CA ARG A 168 11.90 -4.48 18.51
C ARG A 168 11.06 -4.52 17.24
N MET A 169 9.76 -4.84 17.34
CA MET A 169 8.90 -4.89 16.20
C MET A 169 7.47 -4.41 16.49
N VAL A 170 6.77 -4.05 15.47
CA VAL A 170 5.31 -4.07 15.35
C VAL A 170 4.95 -4.73 14.02
N GLY A 171 3.96 -5.58 14.03
CA GLY A 171 3.41 -6.19 12.81
C GLY A 171 1.89 -6.17 12.85
N PHE A 172 1.28 -5.85 11.73
CA PHE A 172 -0.17 -5.96 11.55
C PHE A 172 -0.52 -6.47 10.16
N GLU A 173 -1.69 -7.08 10.05
CA GLU A 173 -2.26 -7.45 8.76
C GLU A 173 -3.61 -6.78 8.54
N SER A 174 -3.89 -6.41 7.29
CA SER A 174 -5.22 -6.10 6.80
C SER A 174 -5.71 -7.24 5.90
N ALA A 175 -6.75 -7.94 6.33
CA ALA A 175 -7.46 -8.92 5.51
C ALA A 175 -8.68 -8.23 4.89
N ASN A 176 -8.65 -8.03 3.57
CA ASN A 176 -9.63 -7.26 2.82
C ASN A 176 -10.44 -8.20 1.93
N THR A 177 -11.70 -8.42 2.26
CA THR A 177 -12.60 -9.28 1.50
C THR A 177 -13.59 -8.44 0.73
N LEU A 178 -13.53 -8.52 -0.61
CA LEU A 178 -14.43 -7.85 -1.54
C LEU A 178 -15.45 -8.87 -2.06
N THR A 179 -16.73 -8.57 -1.92
CA THR A 179 -17.85 -9.40 -2.35
C THR A 179 -18.64 -8.69 -3.44
N ASN A 180 -19.00 -9.39 -4.51
CA ASN A 180 -19.98 -8.90 -5.48
C ASN A 180 -21.39 -9.01 -4.86
N VAL A 181 -21.92 -7.91 -4.32
CA VAL A 181 -23.30 -7.83 -3.77
C VAL A 181 -24.29 -7.29 -4.80
N GLY A 182 -23.85 -7.10 -6.05
CA GLY A 182 -24.70 -6.67 -7.16
C GLY A 182 -25.61 -7.78 -7.71
N ALA A 183 -26.41 -7.41 -8.70
CA ALA A 183 -27.30 -8.34 -9.39
C ALA A 183 -26.58 -9.13 -10.52
N ASN A 184 -25.52 -8.55 -11.09
CA ASN A 184 -24.82 -9.08 -12.27
C ASN A 184 -23.42 -9.59 -11.90
N ASP A 185 -22.93 -10.56 -12.65
CA ASP A 185 -21.57 -11.06 -12.56
C ASP A 185 -20.56 -9.99 -13.04
N TRP A 186 -19.40 -9.93 -12.40
CA TRP A 186 -18.27 -9.13 -12.87
C TRP A 186 -17.47 -9.92 -13.88
N THR A 187 -17.41 -9.44 -15.10
CA THR A 187 -16.79 -10.14 -16.24
C THR A 187 -15.71 -9.29 -16.91
N ARG A 188 -14.79 -9.93 -17.61
CA ARG A 188 -13.73 -9.22 -18.35
C ARG A 188 -14.26 -8.24 -19.38
N ALA A 189 -15.39 -8.55 -20.01
CA ALA A 189 -16.01 -7.70 -21.02
C ALA A 189 -16.49 -6.35 -20.43
N GLY A 190 -17.00 -6.37 -19.20
CA GLY A 190 -17.41 -5.17 -18.47
C GLY A 190 -16.25 -4.48 -17.72
N GLY A 191 -15.10 -5.11 -17.68
CA GLY A 191 -13.99 -4.73 -16.82
C GLY A 191 -14.04 -5.45 -15.47
N LEU A 192 -12.90 -5.49 -14.79
CA LEU A 192 -12.76 -6.10 -13.47
C LEU A 192 -12.10 -5.09 -12.53
N VAL A 193 -12.27 -5.31 -11.24
CA VAL A 193 -11.60 -4.53 -10.18
C VAL A 193 -10.62 -5.42 -9.41
N SER A 194 -9.60 -4.84 -8.78
CA SER A 194 -8.74 -5.52 -7.82
C SER A 194 -8.69 -4.77 -6.50
N ILE A 195 -8.52 -5.50 -5.41
CA ILE A 195 -8.19 -4.87 -4.12
C ILE A 195 -6.78 -4.32 -4.24
N TRP A 196 -6.59 -3.07 -3.84
CA TRP A 196 -5.32 -2.35 -3.89
C TRP A 196 -5.06 -1.71 -2.54
N ILE A 197 -4.02 -2.17 -1.85
CA ILE A 197 -3.62 -1.66 -0.55
C ILE A 197 -2.38 -0.80 -0.71
N LEU A 198 -2.45 0.41 -0.15
CA LEU A 198 -1.40 1.42 -0.25
C LEU A 198 -1.06 1.92 1.15
N GLY A 199 0.20 1.77 1.56
CA GLY A 199 0.72 2.33 2.79
C GLY A 199 1.50 3.60 2.52
N MET A 200 1.12 4.71 3.16
CA MET A 200 1.84 5.99 3.09
C MET A 200 2.73 6.14 4.33
N PHE A 201 4.03 6.17 4.10
CA PHE A 201 5.04 6.21 5.16
C PHE A 201 5.78 7.56 5.16
N LYS A 202 6.33 7.93 6.33
CA LYS A 202 7.19 9.10 6.47
C LYS A 202 8.44 8.95 5.60
N PRO A 203 8.90 10.02 4.92
CA PRO A 203 10.07 9.93 4.05
C PRO A 203 11.32 9.49 4.79
N LEU A 204 12.14 8.71 4.15
CA LEU A 204 13.47 8.31 4.60
C LEU A 204 14.51 9.05 3.75
N PRO A 205 15.14 10.12 4.24
CA PRO A 205 15.99 10.99 3.42
C PRO A 205 17.19 10.29 2.74
N ARG A 206 17.64 9.17 3.30
CA ARG A 206 18.70 8.31 2.76
C ARG A 206 18.24 6.88 2.57
N GLY A 207 16.93 6.64 2.67
CA GLY A 207 16.32 5.34 2.54
C GLY A 207 16.04 4.95 1.09
N TRP A 208 15.90 3.66 0.90
CA TRP A 208 15.50 3.06 -0.35
C TRP A 208 14.36 2.09 -0.13
N VAL A 209 13.39 2.14 -1.02
CA VAL A 209 12.48 1.01 -1.24
C VAL A 209 13.26 -0.07 -1.96
N ILE A 210 13.11 -1.30 -1.50
CA ILE A 210 13.74 -2.50 -2.05
C ILE A 210 12.62 -3.43 -2.50
N VAL A 211 12.54 -3.70 -3.80
CA VAL A 211 11.56 -4.62 -4.38
C VAL A 211 12.28 -5.81 -5.00
N PRO A 212 12.41 -6.93 -4.27
CA PRO A 212 13.00 -8.14 -4.84
C PRO A 212 12.04 -8.77 -5.86
N PHE A 213 12.60 -9.32 -6.92
CA PHE A 213 11.82 -10.02 -7.93
C PHE A 213 12.57 -11.25 -8.48
N ARG A 214 11.87 -12.08 -9.24
CA ARG A 214 12.44 -13.30 -9.86
C ARG A 214 13.39 -12.90 -10.98
N PRO A 215 14.67 -13.32 -10.94
CA PRO A 215 15.61 -13.11 -12.02
C PRO A 215 15.26 -13.97 -13.24
N GLY A 216 15.90 -13.68 -14.38
CA GLY A 216 15.74 -14.43 -15.61
C GLY A 216 15.43 -13.55 -16.82
N SER A 217 15.36 -14.19 -18.02
CA SER A 217 15.22 -13.45 -19.28
C SER A 217 13.87 -12.73 -19.39
N GLU A 218 13.86 -11.58 -20.05
CA GLU A 218 12.63 -10.84 -20.34
C GLU A 218 11.71 -11.59 -21.31
N LYS A 219 12.28 -12.44 -22.16
CA LYS A 219 11.50 -13.34 -23.03
C LYS A 219 10.62 -14.29 -22.22
N THR A 220 11.07 -14.73 -21.04
CA THR A 220 10.36 -15.70 -20.19
C THR A 220 9.41 -15.02 -19.19
N PHE A 221 9.84 -13.93 -18.57
CA PHE A 221 9.14 -13.31 -17.43
C PHE A 221 8.61 -11.89 -17.72
N GLY A 222 8.78 -11.39 -18.95
CA GLY A 222 8.49 -9.99 -19.27
C GLY A 222 9.54 -9.02 -18.73
N PRO A 223 9.30 -7.71 -18.83
CA PRO A 223 10.19 -6.66 -18.30
C PRO A 223 10.52 -6.90 -16.83
N ARG A 224 11.71 -6.48 -16.39
CA ARG A 224 12.13 -6.59 -14.98
C ARG A 224 11.23 -5.78 -14.06
N ALA A 225 10.87 -4.58 -14.49
CA ALA A 225 9.96 -3.69 -13.79
C ALA A 225 9.36 -2.68 -14.77
N THR A 226 8.23 -2.08 -14.38
CA THR A 226 7.66 -0.88 -14.99
C THR A 226 8.18 0.33 -14.22
N THR A 227 8.82 1.30 -14.90
CA THR A 227 9.45 2.47 -14.25
C THR A 227 9.06 3.80 -14.87
N ASP A 228 8.04 3.80 -15.72
CA ASP A 228 7.63 4.94 -16.55
C ASP A 228 6.17 5.35 -16.41
N TYR A 229 5.53 5.01 -15.27
CA TYR A 229 4.13 5.39 -15.00
C TYR A 229 3.87 6.90 -15.17
N PHE A 230 4.82 7.72 -14.75
CA PHE A 230 4.78 9.19 -14.81
C PHE A 230 5.99 9.76 -15.57
N GLY A 231 6.52 9.00 -16.52
CA GLY A 231 7.75 9.33 -17.24
C GLY A 231 9.00 8.71 -16.59
N PRO A 232 10.18 8.88 -17.22
CA PRO A 232 11.40 8.22 -16.80
C PRO A 232 11.88 8.70 -15.42
N ILE A 233 12.27 7.76 -14.55
CA ILE A 233 12.90 8.06 -13.27
C ILE A 233 14.42 8.12 -13.46
N PRO A 234 15.13 9.17 -12.97
CA PRO A 234 16.58 9.25 -13.06
C PRO A 234 17.30 8.07 -12.40
N ALA A 235 18.44 7.66 -12.96
CA ALA A 235 19.20 6.48 -12.53
C ALA A 235 19.75 6.59 -11.08
N ASP A 236 19.98 7.80 -10.59
CA ASP A 236 20.36 8.04 -9.19
C ASP A 236 19.18 7.84 -8.22
N ARG A 237 17.96 7.77 -8.73
CA ARG A 237 16.73 7.60 -7.94
C ARG A 237 16.05 6.25 -8.11
N CYS A 238 16.31 5.56 -9.22
CA CYS A 238 15.78 4.22 -9.48
C CYS A 238 16.85 3.36 -10.14
N ARG A 239 17.15 2.19 -9.55
CA ARG A 239 18.13 1.24 -10.04
C ARG A 239 17.45 -0.12 -10.21
N VAL A 240 17.53 -0.69 -11.40
CA VAL A 240 16.97 -2.02 -11.71
C VAL A 240 18.12 -2.99 -11.92
N ALA A 241 18.32 -3.90 -10.97
CA ALA A 241 19.30 -4.98 -11.04
C ALA A 241 18.72 -6.24 -11.70
N ASP A 242 19.38 -7.38 -11.57
CA ASP A 242 18.92 -8.63 -12.15
C ASP A 242 17.80 -9.31 -11.35
N ASP A 243 17.72 -9.05 -10.04
CA ASP A 243 16.85 -9.72 -9.08
C ASP A 243 16.11 -8.75 -8.12
N HIS A 244 16.37 -7.46 -8.22
CA HIS A 244 15.70 -6.44 -7.40
C HIS A 244 15.67 -5.07 -8.07
N LEU A 245 14.80 -4.20 -7.53
CA LEU A 245 14.73 -2.78 -7.86
C LEU A 245 14.90 -1.97 -6.58
N LEU A 246 15.63 -0.85 -6.69
CA LEU A 246 15.77 0.17 -5.67
C LEU A 246 15.10 1.46 -6.14
N LEU A 247 14.25 2.06 -5.29
CA LEU A 247 13.66 3.38 -5.51
C LEU A 247 13.92 4.27 -4.30
N THR A 248 14.37 5.50 -4.50
CA THR A 248 14.50 6.46 -3.37
C THR A 248 13.14 6.74 -2.75
N CYS A 249 13.11 6.87 -1.42
CA CYS A 249 11.87 7.10 -0.65
C CYS A 249 11.94 8.38 0.22
N ASP A 250 12.47 9.45 -0.35
CA ASP A 250 12.78 10.70 0.33
C ASP A 250 11.66 11.77 0.25
N GLY A 251 10.57 11.50 -0.46
CA GLY A 251 9.45 12.44 -0.62
C GLY A 251 9.80 13.71 -1.42
N LYS A 252 10.83 13.68 -2.29
CA LYS A 252 11.34 14.89 -2.97
C LYS A 252 11.07 14.95 -4.46
N ARG A 253 10.85 13.82 -5.11
CA ARG A 253 10.59 13.74 -6.55
C ARG A 253 9.60 12.64 -6.85
N ARG A 254 8.57 12.96 -7.61
CA ARG A 254 7.54 12.02 -8.05
C ARG A 254 8.14 10.89 -8.88
N GLY A 255 7.81 9.66 -8.50
CA GLY A 255 8.17 8.46 -9.24
C GLY A 255 7.33 7.28 -8.82
N LYS A 256 6.96 6.42 -9.75
CA LYS A 256 6.21 5.19 -9.49
C LYS A 256 6.82 4.03 -10.26
N ILE A 257 6.93 2.90 -9.57
CA ILE A 257 7.40 1.64 -10.16
C ILE A 257 6.35 0.54 -10.01
N GLY A 258 6.48 -0.49 -10.83
CA GLY A 258 5.66 -1.68 -10.73
C GLY A 258 6.42 -2.94 -11.08
N VAL A 259 5.96 -4.08 -10.53
CA VAL A 259 6.49 -5.40 -10.82
C VAL A 259 5.34 -6.35 -11.18
N SER A 260 5.48 -6.97 -12.34
CA SER A 260 4.48 -7.88 -12.90
C SER A 260 4.32 -9.17 -12.06
N PRO A 261 3.17 -9.86 -12.14
CA PRO A 261 2.94 -11.11 -11.41
C PRO A 261 3.88 -12.25 -11.78
N ALA A 262 4.48 -12.25 -12.97
CA ALA A 262 5.47 -13.23 -13.38
C ALA A 262 6.82 -13.04 -12.64
N ARG A 263 7.12 -11.81 -12.26
CA ARG A 263 8.36 -11.40 -11.59
C ARG A 263 8.22 -11.30 -10.08
N ALA A 264 7.06 -10.89 -9.57
CA ALA A 264 6.88 -10.52 -8.18
C ALA A 264 7.24 -11.65 -7.20
N ARG A 265 7.81 -11.26 -6.07
CA ARG A 265 7.82 -12.00 -4.81
C ARG A 265 6.72 -11.46 -3.91
N ASP A 266 6.39 -12.18 -2.88
CA ASP A 266 5.35 -11.81 -1.92
C ASP A 266 5.82 -10.80 -0.85
N VAL A 267 6.98 -10.17 -1.07
CA VAL A 267 7.59 -9.19 -0.16
C VAL A 267 8.14 -7.98 -0.92
N LEU A 268 8.09 -6.82 -0.28
CA LEU A 268 8.85 -5.62 -0.60
C LEU A 268 9.13 -4.88 0.71
N GLY A 269 9.98 -3.88 0.70
CA GLY A 269 10.25 -3.14 1.93
C GLY A 269 11.01 -1.85 1.69
N SER A 270 11.31 -1.14 2.77
CA SER A 270 12.18 0.03 2.77
C SER A 270 13.17 -0.05 3.92
N PHE A 271 14.37 0.44 3.67
CA PHE A 271 15.45 0.43 4.65
C PHE A 271 16.17 1.77 4.65
N ASP A 272 16.42 2.29 5.84
CA ASP A 272 17.31 3.42 6.08
C ASP A 272 18.40 3.02 7.08
N ALA A 273 19.61 2.86 6.59
CA ALA A 273 20.77 2.50 7.40
C ALA A 273 21.10 3.52 8.50
N SER A 274 20.67 4.79 8.35
CA SER A 274 20.94 5.84 9.34
C SER A 274 20.03 5.76 10.58
N SER A 275 18.79 5.31 10.38
CA SER A 275 17.80 5.14 11.46
C SER A 275 17.78 3.71 12.01
N SER A 276 18.40 2.75 11.34
CA SER A 276 18.29 1.32 11.64
C SER A 276 16.85 0.84 11.72
N ILE A 277 16.02 1.35 10.81
CA ILE A 277 14.62 0.97 10.66
C ILE A 277 14.45 0.20 9.35
N LEU A 278 13.79 -0.94 9.44
CA LEU A 278 13.36 -1.76 8.31
C LEU A 278 11.83 -1.82 8.32
N THR A 279 11.20 -1.39 7.24
CA THR A 279 9.79 -1.64 6.96
C THR A 279 9.66 -2.76 5.94
N VAL A 280 8.82 -3.75 6.22
CA VAL A 280 8.53 -4.87 5.31
C VAL A 280 7.05 -4.96 5.07
N VAL A 281 6.68 -5.09 3.81
CA VAL A 281 5.33 -5.48 3.40
C VAL A 281 5.38 -6.91 2.86
N GLN A 282 4.48 -7.77 3.35
CA GLN A 282 4.24 -9.11 2.82
C GLN A 282 2.76 -9.26 2.45
N PHE A 283 2.47 -9.99 1.40
CA PHE A 283 1.09 -10.20 0.97
C PHE A 283 0.84 -11.63 0.45
N ASN A 284 -0.44 -12.00 0.28
CA ASN A 284 -0.82 -13.32 -0.23
C ASN A 284 -0.73 -13.39 -1.76
N LEU A 285 0.48 -13.51 -2.31
CA LEU A 285 0.69 -13.74 -3.73
C LEU A 285 0.28 -15.18 -4.10
N PRO A 286 -0.72 -15.37 -5.00
CA PRO A 286 -1.11 -16.72 -5.43
C PRO A 286 0.02 -17.46 -6.14
N ALA A 287 0.16 -18.76 -5.92
CA ALA A 287 1.19 -19.57 -6.57
C ALA A 287 1.07 -19.56 -8.11
N ASP A 288 -0.12 -19.36 -8.64
CA ASP A 288 -0.45 -19.25 -10.07
C ASP A 288 -0.57 -17.80 -10.56
N ALA A 289 0.00 -16.83 -9.82
CA ALA A 289 -0.12 -15.38 -10.09
C ALA A 289 0.15 -15.01 -11.55
N ALA A 290 1.19 -15.59 -12.17
CA ALA A 290 1.55 -15.33 -13.56
C ALA A 290 0.45 -15.72 -14.59
N ARG A 291 -0.53 -16.54 -14.19
CA ARG A 291 -1.64 -16.99 -15.06
C ARG A 291 -2.95 -16.29 -14.76
N ARG A 292 -3.03 -15.51 -13.68
CA ARG A 292 -4.22 -14.76 -13.29
C ARG A 292 -4.27 -13.41 -13.98
N PRO A 293 -5.47 -12.85 -14.24
CA PRO A 293 -5.61 -11.48 -14.68
C PRO A 293 -5.23 -10.50 -13.55
N TRP A 294 -4.55 -9.42 -13.89
CA TRP A 294 -4.21 -8.31 -12.99
C TRP A 294 -4.56 -7.00 -13.67
N VAL A 295 -5.33 -6.15 -13.01
CA VAL A 295 -5.77 -4.89 -13.63
C VAL A 295 -4.58 -3.98 -13.91
N ASN A 296 -4.58 -3.35 -15.07
CA ASN A 296 -3.54 -2.42 -15.52
C ASN A 296 -4.00 -0.98 -15.25
N SER A 297 -3.22 -0.24 -14.46
CA SER A 297 -3.54 1.13 -14.02
C SER A 297 -2.85 2.24 -14.82
N LEU A 298 -2.21 1.94 -15.96
CA LEU A 298 -1.58 2.96 -16.79
C LEU A 298 -2.62 3.98 -17.32
N TRP A 299 -2.24 5.24 -17.33
CA TRP A 299 -3.10 6.37 -17.71
C TRP A 299 -3.26 6.51 -19.23
N LYS A 300 -3.74 5.47 -19.86
CA LYS A 300 -4.06 5.39 -21.30
C LYS A 300 -5.03 4.26 -21.57
N ILE A 301 -5.69 4.26 -22.72
CA ILE A 301 -6.37 3.07 -23.24
C ILE A 301 -5.32 1.98 -23.50
N GLN A 302 -5.61 0.76 -23.09
CA GLN A 302 -4.64 -0.34 -23.02
C GLN A 302 -5.05 -1.50 -23.92
N ASP A 303 -4.11 -2.06 -24.67
CA ASP A 303 -4.32 -3.29 -25.45
C ASP A 303 -4.45 -4.52 -24.54
N ALA A 304 -3.78 -4.49 -23.37
CA ALA A 304 -3.79 -5.58 -22.39
C ALA A 304 -4.24 -5.07 -20.99
N PRO A 305 -5.54 -4.80 -20.78
CA PRO A 305 -6.05 -4.19 -19.54
C PRO A 305 -5.95 -5.11 -18.31
N PHE A 306 -5.63 -6.39 -18.50
CA PHE A 306 -5.46 -7.39 -17.44
C PHE A 306 -4.03 -7.93 -17.34
N ALA A 307 -3.04 -7.19 -17.85
CA ALA A 307 -1.61 -7.46 -17.72
C ALA A 307 -0.91 -6.37 -16.88
N GLY A 308 -1.48 -6.07 -15.72
CA GLY A 308 -0.95 -5.06 -14.80
C GLY A 308 0.05 -5.61 -13.79
N ASP A 309 0.58 -4.70 -12.98
CA ASP A 309 1.54 -5.00 -11.92
C ASP A 309 0.82 -5.39 -10.62
N VAL A 310 1.47 -6.21 -9.82
CA VAL A 310 0.95 -6.71 -8.54
C VAL A 310 1.57 -6.00 -7.35
N VAL A 311 2.82 -5.56 -7.50
CA VAL A 311 3.56 -4.75 -6.54
C VAL A 311 3.82 -3.41 -7.18
N ASN A 312 3.54 -2.34 -6.45
CA ASN A 312 3.92 -0.98 -6.83
C ASN A 312 4.63 -0.30 -5.65
N SER A 313 5.37 0.73 -5.96
CA SER A 313 5.85 1.71 -4.99
C SER A 313 5.83 3.09 -5.61
N TYR A 314 5.47 4.07 -4.80
CA TYR A 314 5.39 5.47 -5.19
C TYR A 314 6.23 6.32 -4.24
N ASN A 315 7.00 7.24 -4.77
CA ASN A 315 7.63 8.31 -4.01
C ASN A 315 7.01 9.62 -4.45
N ASP A 316 6.42 10.36 -3.50
CA ASP A 316 5.84 11.65 -3.79
C ASP A 316 6.92 12.74 -3.88
N GLY A 317 6.54 13.83 -4.50
CA GLY A 317 7.40 14.98 -4.69
C GLY A 317 6.99 15.77 -5.91
N GLU A 318 7.62 16.91 -6.14
CA GLU A 318 7.33 17.72 -7.31
C GLU A 318 7.71 16.98 -8.61
N GLU A 319 6.83 17.01 -9.59
CA GLU A 319 7.11 16.55 -10.96
C GLU A 319 8.18 17.42 -11.60
N LYS A 320 8.07 18.73 -11.39
CA LYS A 320 9.03 19.77 -11.79
C LYS A 320 9.02 20.88 -10.74
N PRO A 321 10.08 21.67 -10.61
CA PRO A 321 10.15 22.74 -9.62
C PRO A 321 8.92 23.65 -9.64
N GLY A 322 8.25 23.82 -8.49
CA GLY A 322 7.06 24.64 -8.32
C GLY A 322 5.74 23.99 -8.73
N ALA A 323 5.72 22.71 -9.12
CA ALA A 323 4.48 22.00 -9.49
C ALA A 323 3.60 21.62 -8.30
N GLY A 324 4.14 21.70 -7.06
CA GLY A 324 3.49 21.21 -5.86
C GLY A 324 3.54 19.68 -5.76
N GLN A 325 3.11 19.15 -4.62
CA GLN A 325 3.09 17.72 -4.31
C GLN A 325 1.91 17.36 -3.39
N LEU A 326 1.53 16.10 -3.33
CA LEU A 326 0.48 15.61 -2.43
C LEU A 326 0.92 15.61 -0.97
N GLY A 327 2.22 15.41 -0.71
CA GLY A 327 2.85 15.47 0.61
C GLY A 327 4.21 14.77 0.61
N PRO A 328 5.05 15.00 1.63
CA PRO A 328 6.33 14.30 1.74
C PRO A 328 6.11 12.86 2.25
N PHE A 329 5.84 11.91 1.35
CA PHE A 329 5.66 10.50 1.69
C PHE A 329 6.15 9.58 0.57
N TYR A 330 6.30 8.30 0.90
CA TYR A 330 6.43 7.23 -0.08
C TYR A 330 5.39 6.14 0.21
N GLU A 331 5.13 5.28 -0.78
CA GLU A 331 4.15 4.21 -0.66
C GLU A 331 4.77 2.84 -0.95
N LEU A 332 4.29 1.84 -0.22
CA LEU A 332 4.46 0.42 -0.51
C LEU A 332 3.06 -0.14 -0.82
N GLU A 333 2.90 -0.74 -2.00
CA GLU A 333 1.60 -1.05 -2.54
C GLU A 333 1.53 -2.50 -3.00
N THR A 334 0.40 -3.16 -2.75
CA THR A 334 0.12 -4.50 -3.27
C THR A 334 -1.31 -4.62 -3.77
N SER A 335 -1.52 -5.45 -4.80
CA SER A 335 -2.83 -5.67 -5.39
C SER A 335 -3.23 -7.15 -5.34
N SER A 336 -4.55 -7.41 -5.34
CA SER A 336 -5.09 -8.74 -5.60
C SER A 336 -5.15 -9.02 -7.10
N PRO A 337 -5.30 -10.29 -7.54
CA PRO A 337 -5.78 -10.59 -8.88
C PRO A 337 -7.07 -9.83 -9.19
N ALA A 338 -7.33 -9.58 -10.47
CA ALA A 338 -8.59 -9.00 -10.92
C ALA A 338 -9.77 -9.90 -10.52
N ALA A 339 -10.78 -9.30 -9.92
CA ALA A 339 -11.92 -9.98 -9.32
C ALA A 339 -12.98 -10.30 -10.38
N GLU A 340 -12.86 -11.46 -11.02
CA GLU A 340 -13.90 -12.03 -11.88
C GLU A 340 -14.86 -12.83 -10.99
N LEU A 341 -15.94 -12.19 -10.53
CA LEU A 341 -16.83 -12.70 -9.48
C LEU A 341 -18.27 -12.80 -9.95
N ALA A 342 -18.84 -13.99 -9.88
CA ALA A 342 -20.30 -14.14 -9.96
C ALA A 342 -20.98 -13.47 -8.76
N LYS A 343 -22.28 -13.20 -8.88
CA LYS A 343 -23.09 -12.66 -7.78
C LYS A 343 -22.89 -13.46 -6.48
N GLY A 344 -22.58 -12.76 -5.39
CA GLY A 344 -22.33 -13.33 -4.06
C GLY A 344 -20.94 -13.94 -3.85
N GLN A 345 -20.14 -14.07 -4.91
CA GLN A 345 -18.75 -14.53 -4.78
C GLN A 345 -17.84 -13.43 -4.25
N LYS A 346 -16.69 -13.82 -3.70
CA LYS A 346 -15.75 -12.93 -3.04
C LYS A 346 -14.29 -13.29 -3.32
N ILE A 347 -13.42 -12.28 -3.20
CA ILE A 347 -11.96 -12.42 -3.18
C ILE A 347 -11.42 -11.79 -1.90
N THR A 348 -10.32 -12.33 -1.36
CA THR A 348 -9.63 -11.76 -0.20
C THR A 348 -8.19 -11.45 -0.54
N HIS A 349 -7.75 -10.24 -0.23
CA HIS A 349 -6.36 -9.82 -0.27
C HIS A 349 -5.86 -9.53 1.13
N VAL A 350 -4.75 -10.17 1.50
CA VAL A 350 -4.09 -9.98 2.79
C VAL A 350 -2.80 -9.21 2.57
N HIS A 351 -2.69 -8.07 3.25
CA HIS A 351 -1.51 -7.22 3.25
C HIS A 351 -0.98 -7.12 4.68
N ARG A 352 0.30 -7.37 4.88
CA ARG A 352 0.97 -7.32 6.17
C ARG A 352 2.05 -6.28 6.16
N THR A 353 2.06 -5.43 7.16
CA THR A 353 3.11 -4.44 7.36
C THR A 353 3.85 -4.75 8.65
N PHE A 354 5.17 -4.75 8.59
CA PHE A 354 6.07 -4.94 9.72
C PHE A 354 7.07 -3.80 9.78
N HIS A 355 7.30 -3.29 10.98
CA HIS A 355 8.42 -2.40 11.26
C HIS A 355 9.34 -3.06 12.26
N PHE A 356 10.63 -2.97 12.01
CA PHE A 356 11.69 -3.50 12.84
C PHE A 356 12.71 -2.41 13.15
N ALA A 357 13.16 -2.35 14.40
CA ALA A 357 14.28 -1.49 14.81
C ALA A 357 15.17 -2.22 15.82
N GLY A 358 16.46 -1.94 15.76
CA GLY A 358 17.45 -2.59 16.62
C GLY A 358 18.88 -2.21 16.23
N PRO A 359 19.88 -2.98 16.68
CA PRO A 359 21.25 -2.77 16.26
C PRO A 359 21.38 -2.81 14.74
N ARG A 360 22.12 -1.85 14.17
CA ARG A 360 22.27 -1.68 12.70
C ARG A 360 22.62 -2.97 11.97
N GLU A 361 23.56 -3.73 12.53
CA GLU A 361 23.99 -4.99 11.92
C GLU A 361 22.88 -6.03 11.91
N ALA A 362 22.14 -6.20 13.03
CA ALA A 362 21.03 -7.14 13.12
C ALA A 362 19.89 -6.77 12.16
N ILE A 363 19.57 -5.49 12.03
CA ILE A 363 18.55 -5.02 11.07
C ILE A 363 19.04 -5.18 9.64
N GLY A 364 20.31 -4.96 9.34
CA GLY A 364 20.89 -5.21 8.02
C GLY A 364 20.84 -6.69 7.62
N GLN A 365 21.17 -7.58 8.55
CA GLN A 365 21.06 -9.04 8.35
C GLN A 365 19.60 -9.47 8.13
N LEU A 366 18.67 -8.90 8.91
CA LEU A 366 17.24 -9.17 8.77
C LEU A 366 16.72 -8.70 7.41
N ALA A 367 17.09 -7.49 6.97
CA ALA A 367 16.73 -6.97 5.65
C ALA A 367 17.23 -7.88 4.52
N LYS A 368 18.49 -8.32 4.62
CA LYS A 368 19.07 -9.28 3.66
C LYS A 368 18.34 -10.62 3.66
N ALA A 369 17.98 -11.15 4.82
CA ALA A 369 17.29 -12.43 4.93
C ALA A 369 15.87 -12.36 4.32
N ILE A 370 15.13 -11.26 4.52
CA ILE A 370 13.75 -11.11 4.05
C ILE A 370 13.71 -10.66 2.59
N LEU A 371 14.46 -9.61 2.23
CA LEU A 371 14.41 -8.99 0.92
C LEU A 371 15.41 -9.59 -0.08
N GLY A 372 16.35 -10.43 0.39
CA GLY A 372 17.34 -11.07 -0.46
C GLY A 372 18.43 -10.12 -0.99
N VAL A 373 18.46 -8.88 -0.52
CA VAL A 373 19.35 -7.82 -0.98
C VAL A 373 20.18 -7.30 0.18
N ASP A 374 21.48 -7.16 0.00
CA ASP A 374 22.34 -6.56 1.03
C ASP A 374 22.06 -5.05 1.11
N PRO A 375 21.53 -4.53 2.23
CA PRO A 375 21.17 -3.13 2.33
C PRO A 375 22.38 -2.18 2.32
N THR A 376 23.61 -2.68 2.44
CA THR A 376 24.83 -1.84 2.32
C THR A 376 25.03 -1.30 0.90
N ILE A 377 24.39 -1.92 -0.11
CA ILE A 377 24.43 -1.42 -1.50
C ILE A 377 23.60 -0.13 -1.69
N THR A 378 22.85 0.27 -0.69
CA THR A 378 22.00 1.48 -0.69
C THR A 378 22.74 2.71 -0.15
N GLY A 379 23.97 2.54 0.33
CA GLY A 379 24.82 3.61 0.92
C GLY A 379 25.55 4.46 -0.09
#